data_c67dcc7318027b6605b11373b35009d8
#
_entry.id   c67dcc7318027b6605b11373b35009d8
#
_cell.length_a   1.000
_cell.length_b   1.000
_cell.length_c   1.000
_cell.angle_alpha   90.00
_cell.angle_beta   90.00
_cell.angle_gamma   90.00
#
_symmetry.space_group_name_H-M   'P 1'
#
loop_
_entity.id
_entity.type
_entity.pdbx_description
1 polymer ?
#
loop_
_entity_poly.entity_id
_entity_poly.type
_entity_poly.pdbx_seq_one_letter_code
_entity_poly.pdbx_strand_id
1 'polypeptide(L)'
;MKKFLLFLFALIISVTLVGCANKNVEGSLEELMTKVYSTLKEDETPMMLTNMEVTAENVEGYLGTADIEYEEALASESATGSIAHSVVLLRVKDNTDVEKVKEKIKNSVNPRKWICVEAEEVKVESKGNLILLVMSNKTATDKIVTEFNNL
;
A
#
# COMPACT_ATOMS: atom_id res chain seq x y z
N MET A 1 42.27 49.28 -33.12
CA MET A 1 40.96 48.70 -33.47
C MET A 1 40.86 47.38 -32.77
N LYS A 2 40.27 47.38 -31.57
CA LYS A 2 40.22 46.23 -30.68
C LYS A 2 38.89 45.49 -30.88
N LYS A 3 38.94 44.28 -31.39
CA LYS A 3 37.76 43.44 -31.53
C LYS A 3 37.44 42.81 -30.16
N PHE A 4 36.36 43.23 -29.59
CA PHE A 4 35.81 42.67 -28.37
C PHE A 4 35.05 41.40 -28.72
N LEU A 5 35.65 40.23 -28.34
CA LEU A 5 35.01 38.94 -28.53
C LEU A 5 34.17 38.65 -27.27
N LEU A 6 32.86 38.84 -27.36
CA LEU A 6 31.89 38.47 -26.35
C LEU A 6 31.69 36.97 -26.37
N PHE A 7 32.31 36.26 -25.40
CA PHE A 7 32.02 34.87 -25.11
C PHE A 7 30.69 34.84 -24.34
N LEU A 8 29.61 34.51 -25.04
CA LEU A 8 28.32 34.20 -24.44
C LEU A 8 28.40 32.79 -23.87
N PHE A 9 28.63 32.65 -22.56
CA PHE A 9 28.56 31.38 -21.85
C PHE A 9 27.09 31.05 -21.65
N ALA A 10 26.51 30.27 -22.56
CA ALA A 10 25.21 29.69 -22.39
C ALA A 10 25.31 28.57 -21.34
N LEU A 11 24.99 28.92 -20.09
CA LEU A 11 24.83 27.96 -19.00
C LEU A 11 23.55 27.16 -19.26
N ILE A 12 23.68 26.01 -19.91
CA ILE A 12 22.60 25.04 -20.04
C ILE A 12 22.41 24.40 -18.66
N ILE A 13 21.50 24.95 -17.89
CA ILE A 13 21.00 24.29 -16.67
C ILE A 13 20.17 23.11 -17.15
N SER A 14 20.79 21.95 -17.25
CA SER A 14 20.09 20.67 -17.38
C SER A 14 19.35 20.42 -16.08
N VAL A 15 18.08 20.85 -16.02
CA VAL A 15 17.16 20.39 -15.00
C VAL A 15 16.94 18.91 -15.26
N THR A 16 17.78 18.08 -14.67
CA THR A 16 17.46 16.66 -14.52
C THR A 16 16.22 16.59 -13.62
N LEU A 17 15.05 16.44 -14.23
CA LEU A 17 13.90 15.88 -13.57
C LEU A 17 14.30 14.48 -13.10
N VAL A 18 14.87 14.41 -11.89
CA VAL A 18 14.93 13.17 -11.14
C VAL A 18 13.47 12.89 -10.77
N GLY A 19 12.73 12.33 -11.70
CA GLY A 19 11.52 11.64 -11.37
C GLY A 19 11.95 10.55 -10.39
N CYS A 20 11.53 10.65 -9.14
CA CYS A 20 11.52 9.52 -8.24
C CYS A 20 10.56 8.51 -8.85
N ALA A 21 11.04 7.73 -9.82
CA ALA A 21 10.39 6.50 -10.21
C ALA A 21 10.46 5.63 -8.96
N ASN A 22 9.37 5.57 -8.20
CA ASN A 22 9.26 4.61 -7.13
C ASN A 22 9.53 3.25 -7.74
N LYS A 23 10.68 2.65 -7.37
CA LYS A 23 11.02 1.31 -7.85
C LYS A 23 9.93 0.36 -7.37
N ASN A 24 9.55 -0.58 -8.22
CA ASN A 24 8.65 -1.65 -7.83
C ASN A 24 9.24 -2.42 -6.65
N VAL A 25 8.37 -2.84 -5.74
CA VAL A 25 8.78 -3.60 -4.55
C VAL A 25 8.90 -5.06 -4.95
N GLU A 26 10.09 -5.62 -4.76
CA GLU A 26 10.41 -7.01 -5.07
C GLU A 26 10.05 -7.96 -3.92
N GLY A 27 9.84 -9.23 -4.22
CA GLY A 27 9.53 -10.30 -3.26
C GLY A 27 8.08 -10.78 -3.31
N SER A 28 7.81 -11.93 -2.71
CA SER A 28 6.44 -12.47 -2.63
C SER A 28 5.58 -11.67 -1.64
N LEU A 29 4.26 -11.66 -1.83
CA LEU A 29 3.36 -10.96 -0.92
C LEU A 29 3.41 -11.54 0.50
N GLU A 30 3.70 -12.82 0.68
CA GLU A 30 3.88 -13.47 1.99
C GLU A 30 5.11 -12.93 2.72
N GLU A 31 6.25 -12.78 2.01
CA GLU A 31 7.46 -12.19 2.58
C GLU A 31 7.24 -10.73 2.95
N LEU A 32 6.57 -9.97 2.09
CA LEU A 32 6.26 -8.57 2.32
C LEU A 32 5.25 -8.41 3.48
N MET A 33 4.24 -9.30 3.57
CA MET A 33 3.31 -9.33 4.68
C MET A 33 4.02 -9.58 6.01
N THR A 34 4.97 -10.51 6.04
CA THR A 34 5.80 -10.77 7.22
C THR A 34 6.62 -9.52 7.62
N LYS A 35 7.16 -8.79 6.65
CA LYS A 35 7.92 -7.55 6.92
C LYS A 35 7.04 -6.45 7.50
N VAL A 36 5.85 -6.21 6.96
CA VAL A 36 4.97 -5.15 7.47
C VAL A 36 4.45 -5.42 8.88
N TYR A 37 4.46 -6.67 9.32
CA TYR A 37 4.14 -7.06 10.70
C TYR A 37 5.34 -7.06 11.65
N SER A 38 6.57 -6.90 11.15
CA SER A 38 7.81 -7.21 11.89
C SER A 38 8.03 -6.40 13.19
N THR A 39 7.42 -5.22 13.30
CA THR A 39 7.54 -4.36 14.50
C THR A 39 6.36 -4.45 15.45
N LEU A 40 5.31 -5.23 15.10
CA LEU A 40 4.24 -5.53 16.04
C LEU A 40 4.74 -6.48 17.12
N LYS A 41 4.47 -6.15 18.36
CA LYS A 41 4.72 -7.03 19.50
C LYS A 41 3.64 -8.10 19.59
N GLU A 42 3.89 -9.14 20.36
CA GLU A 42 2.95 -10.24 20.55
C GLU A 42 1.59 -9.76 21.08
N ASP A 43 1.58 -8.82 22.02
CA ASP A 43 0.38 -8.21 22.61
C ASP A 43 -0.33 -7.19 21.70
N GLU A 44 0.34 -6.74 20.64
CA GLU A 44 -0.21 -5.83 19.63
C GLU A 44 -0.71 -6.59 18.38
N THR A 45 -0.26 -7.82 18.21
CA THR A 45 -0.63 -8.67 17.07
C THR A 45 -2.01 -9.26 17.29
N PRO A 46 -2.97 -9.03 16.38
CA PRO A 46 -4.30 -9.61 16.51
C PRO A 46 -4.25 -11.14 16.56
N MET A 47 -5.07 -11.72 17.43
CA MET A 47 -5.14 -13.17 17.57
C MET A 47 -5.70 -13.82 16.30
N MET A 48 -5.27 -15.05 16.04
CA MET A 48 -5.76 -15.91 14.95
C MET A 48 -5.64 -15.26 13.56
N LEU A 49 -4.53 -14.56 13.29
CA LEU A 49 -4.25 -14.06 11.96
C LEU A 49 -4.15 -15.21 10.95
N THR A 50 -4.82 -15.04 9.82
CA THR A 50 -4.78 -15.97 8.70
C THR A 50 -4.51 -15.20 7.42
N ASN A 51 -3.55 -15.66 6.64
CA ASN A 51 -3.30 -15.13 5.32
C ASN A 51 -4.17 -15.87 4.30
N MET A 52 -4.82 -15.11 3.42
CA MET A 52 -5.68 -15.62 2.37
C MET A 52 -5.39 -14.93 1.05
N GLU A 53 -5.27 -15.69 -0.01
CA GLU A 53 -5.20 -15.14 -1.36
C GLU A 53 -6.49 -14.39 -1.69
N VAL A 54 -6.33 -13.20 -2.26
CA VAL A 54 -7.47 -12.42 -2.75
C VAL A 54 -7.71 -12.77 -4.20
N THR A 55 -8.86 -13.36 -4.46
CA THR A 55 -9.30 -13.83 -5.79
C THR A 55 -10.49 -13.01 -6.28
N ALA A 56 -10.88 -13.20 -7.53
CA ALA A 56 -12.08 -12.55 -8.08
C ALA A 56 -13.37 -12.87 -7.30
N GLU A 57 -13.41 -14.00 -6.56
CA GLU A 57 -14.58 -14.43 -5.81
C GLU A 57 -14.70 -13.72 -4.45
N ASN A 58 -13.57 -13.27 -3.85
CA ASN A 58 -13.55 -12.69 -2.50
C ASN A 58 -13.04 -11.23 -2.44
N VAL A 59 -12.55 -10.68 -3.55
CA VAL A 59 -11.94 -9.34 -3.61
C VAL A 59 -12.85 -8.24 -3.07
N GLU A 60 -14.15 -8.32 -3.34
CA GLU A 60 -15.11 -7.32 -2.85
C GLU A 60 -15.19 -7.31 -1.33
N GLY A 61 -15.08 -8.47 -0.68
CA GLY A 61 -15.05 -8.58 0.78
C GLY A 61 -13.82 -7.94 1.43
N TYR A 62 -12.70 -7.91 0.73
CA TYR A 62 -11.45 -7.32 1.21
C TYR A 62 -11.29 -5.85 0.81
N LEU A 63 -11.55 -5.51 -0.46
CA LEU A 63 -11.30 -4.19 -1.03
C LEU A 63 -12.55 -3.32 -1.19
N GLY A 64 -13.73 -3.85 -0.85
CA GLY A 64 -15.03 -3.17 -0.96
C GLY A 64 -15.53 -3.05 -2.40
N THR A 65 -14.79 -3.54 -3.38
CA THR A 65 -15.16 -3.50 -4.80
C THR A 65 -14.43 -4.60 -5.58
N ALA A 66 -15.10 -5.18 -6.56
CA ALA A 66 -14.50 -6.10 -7.51
C ALA A 66 -13.96 -5.40 -8.78
N ASP A 67 -14.23 -4.12 -8.96
CA ASP A 67 -13.82 -3.36 -10.13
C ASP A 67 -12.39 -2.77 -9.97
N ILE A 68 -11.41 -3.65 -9.73
CA ILE A 68 -9.98 -3.35 -9.60
C ILE A 68 -9.19 -4.40 -10.38
N GLU A 69 -8.28 -3.93 -11.24
CA GLU A 69 -7.33 -4.80 -11.91
C GLU A 69 -6.04 -4.92 -11.10
N TYR A 70 -5.61 -6.14 -10.82
CA TYR A 70 -4.38 -6.45 -10.09
C TYR A 70 -3.72 -7.71 -10.64
N GLU A 71 -2.46 -7.93 -10.30
CA GLU A 71 -1.73 -9.16 -10.63
C GLU A 71 -1.90 -10.21 -9.54
N GLU A 72 -1.66 -9.82 -8.30
CA GLU A 72 -1.78 -10.67 -7.12
C GLU A 72 -2.20 -9.83 -5.91
N ALA A 73 -2.88 -10.45 -4.97
CA ALA A 73 -3.22 -9.82 -3.71
C ALA A 73 -3.31 -10.84 -2.57
N LEU A 74 -2.86 -10.42 -1.39
CA LEU A 74 -2.85 -11.20 -0.18
C LEU A 74 -3.50 -10.41 0.95
N ALA A 75 -4.46 -11.00 1.63
CA ALA A 75 -5.09 -10.44 2.81
C ALA A 75 -4.62 -11.18 4.06
N SER A 76 -4.40 -10.44 5.15
CA SER A 76 -4.16 -10.97 6.49
C SER A 76 -5.24 -10.42 7.41
N GLU A 77 -6.09 -11.31 7.93
CA GLU A 77 -7.20 -10.96 8.82
C GLU A 77 -7.25 -11.86 10.06
N SER A 78 -7.82 -11.32 11.13
CA SER A 78 -8.20 -12.16 12.26
C SER A 78 -9.38 -13.06 11.87
N ALA A 79 -9.27 -14.35 12.11
CA ALA A 79 -10.38 -15.28 11.95
C ALA A 79 -11.52 -15.03 12.96
N THR A 80 -11.30 -14.14 13.92
CA THR A 80 -12.28 -13.75 14.93
C THR A 80 -13.07 -12.53 14.46
N GLY A 81 -14.36 -12.71 14.16
CA GLY A 81 -15.22 -11.63 13.66
C GLY A 81 -15.46 -10.46 14.66
N SER A 82 -14.96 -10.55 15.89
CA SER A 82 -14.99 -9.49 16.90
C SER A 82 -13.67 -8.70 17.01
N ILE A 83 -12.72 -8.93 16.12
CA ILE A 83 -11.47 -8.18 16.04
C ILE A 83 -11.44 -7.46 14.70
N ALA A 84 -11.51 -6.14 14.72
CA ALA A 84 -11.44 -5.31 13.53
C ALA A 84 -9.98 -5.17 13.07
N HIS A 85 -9.53 -6.13 12.25
CA HIS A 85 -8.18 -6.12 11.68
C HIS A 85 -8.17 -6.77 10.31
N SER A 86 -7.72 -6.01 9.32
CA SER A 86 -7.50 -6.45 7.95
C SER A 86 -6.32 -5.69 7.36
N VAL A 87 -5.37 -6.42 6.83
CA VAL A 87 -4.24 -5.88 6.05
C VAL A 87 -4.26 -6.56 4.69
N VAL A 88 -4.27 -5.77 3.62
CA VAL A 88 -4.21 -6.30 2.26
C VAL A 88 -3.01 -5.70 1.55
N LEU A 89 -2.17 -6.55 0.99
CA LEU A 89 -1.16 -6.19 0.00
C LEU A 89 -1.67 -6.53 -1.38
N LEU A 90 -1.67 -5.55 -2.27
CA LEU A 90 -2.15 -5.65 -3.65
C LEU A 90 -1.04 -5.22 -4.59
N ARG A 91 -0.61 -6.10 -5.50
CA ARG A 91 0.31 -5.76 -6.58
C ARG A 91 -0.50 -5.48 -7.86
N VAL A 92 -0.34 -4.28 -8.38
CA VAL A 92 -0.98 -3.88 -9.64
C VAL A 92 -0.03 -4.06 -10.81
N LYS A 93 -0.59 -4.21 -12.02
CA LYS A 93 0.17 -4.32 -13.26
C LYS A 93 0.98 -3.06 -13.53
N ASP A 94 2.09 -3.22 -14.25
CA ASP A 94 2.83 -2.08 -14.78
C ASP A 94 1.91 -1.17 -15.60
N ASN A 95 2.15 0.13 -15.51
CA ASN A 95 1.33 1.18 -16.12
C ASN A 95 -0.10 1.37 -15.56
N THR A 96 -0.42 0.73 -14.43
CA THR A 96 -1.66 1.01 -13.71
C THR A 96 -1.57 2.39 -13.05
N ASP A 97 -2.65 3.16 -13.09
CA ASP A 97 -2.79 4.40 -12.31
C ASP A 97 -3.02 4.03 -10.83
N VAL A 98 -1.92 3.90 -10.09
CA VAL A 98 -1.90 3.48 -8.69
C VAL A 98 -2.75 4.41 -7.82
N GLU A 99 -2.69 5.73 -8.04
CA GLU A 99 -3.44 6.68 -7.23
C GLU A 99 -4.96 6.51 -7.43
N LYS A 100 -5.39 6.25 -8.65
CA LYS A 100 -6.78 5.96 -8.95
C LYS A 100 -7.27 4.69 -8.26
N VAL A 101 -6.44 3.65 -8.23
CA VAL A 101 -6.76 2.39 -7.52
C VAL A 101 -6.85 2.64 -6.02
N LYS A 102 -5.92 3.38 -5.42
CA LYS A 102 -5.96 3.77 -4.01
C LYS A 102 -7.24 4.52 -3.64
N GLU A 103 -7.60 5.54 -4.42
CA GLU A 103 -8.83 6.29 -4.20
C GLU A 103 -10.07 5.39 -4.29
N LYS A 104 -10.09 4.49 -5.25
CA LYS A 104 -11.19 3.55 -5.42
C LYS A 104 -11.33 2.63 -4.21
N ILE A 105 -10.24 2.04 -3.73
CA ILE A 105 -10.21 1.22 -2.51
C ILE A 105 -10.72 2.05 -1.32
N LYS A 106 -10.13 3.23 -1.10
CA LYS A 106 -10.47 4.11 0.02
C LYS A 106 -11.96 4.48 0.06
N ASN A 107 -12.57 4.67 -1.09
CA ASN A 107 -13.99 5.03 -1.20
C ASN A 107 -14.94 3.83 -1.12
N SER A 108 -14.43 2.61 -1.26
CA SER A 108 -15.25 1.39 -1.35
C SER A 108 -15.21 0.54 -0.08
N VAL A 109 -14.09 0.55 0.66
CA VAL A 109 -13.93 -0.31 1.84
C VAL A 109 -14.93 0.01 2.95
N ASN A 110 -15.36 -1.03 3.64
CA ASN A 110 -16.25 -0.91 4.78
C ASN A 110 -15.49 -1.14 6.10
N PRO A 111 -15.19 -0.09 6.89
CA PRO A 111 -14.50 -0.22 8.17
C PRO A 111 -15.32 -0.94 9.25
N ARG A 112 -16.58 -1.25 8.97
CA ARG A 112 -17.53 -1.95 9.86
C ARG A 112 -17.91 -3.34 9.35
N LYS A 113 -17.07 -3.98 8.57
CA LYS A 113 -17.37 -5.30 7.98
C LYS A 113 -17.42 -6.45 9.02
N TRP A 114 -16.98 -6.22 10.25
CA TRP A 114 -16.97 -7.20 11.33
C TRP A 114 -18.22 -7.16 12.19
N ILE A 115 -18.33 -8.10 13.13
CA ILE A 115 -19.48 -8.23 14.02
C ILE A 115 -19.28 -7.30 15.23
N CYS A 116 -20.12 -6.28 15.36
CA CYS A 116 -20.16 -5.35 16.49
C CYS A 116 -18.89 -4.52 16.75
N VAL A 117 -17.93 -4.54 15.85
CA VAL A 117 -16.67 -3.77 15.93
C VAL A 117 -16.38 -3.05 14.61
N GLU A 118 -15.62 -1.98 14.69
CA GLU A 118 -15.14 -1.26 13.51
C GLU A 118 -13.64 -0.94 13.64
N ALA A 119 -12.97 -0.77 12.50
CA ALA A 119 -11.58 -0.33 12.51
C ALA A 119 -11.51 1.13 12.96
N GLU A 120 -10.57 1.42 13.88
CA GLU A 120 -10.29 2.79 14.33
C GLU A 120 -9.68 3.64 13.22
N GLU A 121 -8.87 3.00 12.36
CA GLU A 121 -8.18 3.64 11.26
C GLU A 121 -8.30 2.82 9.97
N VAL A 122 -8.41 3.56 8.85
CA VAL A 122 -8.30 3.03 7.50
C VAL A 122 -7.20 3.80 6.78
N LYS A 123 -6.18 3.09 6.32
CA LYS A 123 -5.08 3.67 5.53
C LYS A 123 -4.92 2.91 4.22
N VAL A 124 -4.72 3.67 3.15
CA VAL A 124 -4.37 3.12 1.83
C VAL A 124 -3.11 3.84 1.36
N GLU A 125 -2.01 3.11 1.27
CA GLU A 125 -0.71 3.62 0.88
C GLU A 125 -0.17 2.88 -0.35
N SER A 126 0.84 3.43 -1.00
CA SER A 126 1.47 2.77 -2.15
C SER A 126 2.97 2.99 -2.21
N LYS A 127 3.68 2.01 -2.75
CA LYS A 127 5.11 2.06 -3.04
C LYS A 127 5.39 1.32 -4.35
N GLY A 128 5.78 2.05 -5.40
CA GLY A 128 5.85 1.47 -6.74
C GLY A 128 4.51 0.93 -7.20
N ASN A 129 4.48 -0.34 -7.58
CA ASN A 129 3.26 -1.06 -7.99
C ASN A 129 2.56 -1.81 -6.85
N LEU A 130 3.03 -1.65 -5.61
CA LEU A 130 2.44 -2.28 -4.43
C LEU A 130 1.53 -1.29 -3.70
N ILE A 131 0.32 -1.72 -3.38
CA ILE A 131 -0.66 -0.97 -2.60
C ILE A 131 -0.91 -1.73 -1.29
N LEU A 132 -0.94 -0.99 -0.18
CA LEU A 132 -1.31 -1.46 1.15
C LEU A 132 -2.67 -0.89 1.52
N LEU A 133 -3.60 -1.73 1.94
CA LEU A 133 -4.79 -1.35 2.72
C LEU A 133 -4.62 -1.86 4.14
N VAL A 134 -4.80 -1.00 5.11
CA VAL A 134 -4.89 -1.38 6.54
C VAL A 134 -6.20 -0.86 7.11
N MET A 135 -6.93 -1.73 7.77
CA MET A 135 -8.08 -1.42 8.62
C MET A 135 -7.86 -2.07 9.98
N SER A 136 -7.53 -1.29 11.01
CA SER A 136 -7.18 -1.83 12.34
C SER A 136 -7.31 -0.77 13.45
N ASN A 137 -6.81 -1.09 14.65
CA ASN A 137 -6.57 -0.08 15.68
C ASN A 137 -5.41 0.83 15.28
N LYS A 138 -5.35 2.01 15.88
CA LYS A 138 -4.37 3.03 15.53
C LYS A 138 -2.93 2.55 15.67
N THR A 139 -2.58 1.87 16.76
CA THR A 139 -1.22 1.43 17.03
C THR A 139 -0.70 0.45 15.98
N ALA A 140 -1.49 -0.56 15.64
CA ALA A 140 -1.13 -1.52 14.60
C ALA A 140 -1.05 -0.84 13.23
N THR A 141 -1.99 0.04 12.89
CA THR A 141 -2.01 0.77 11.62
C THR A 141 -0.75 1.61 11.43
N ASP A 142 -0.36 2.41 12.43
CA ASP A 142 0.82 3.28 12.34
C ASP A 142 2.13 2.47 12.14
N LYS A 143 2.27 1.34 12.82
CA LYS A 143 3.45 0.46 12.70
C LYS A 143 3.49 -0.23 11.33
N ILE A 144 2.39 -0.82 10.89
CA ILE A 144 2.28 -1.49 9.59
C ILE A 144 2.58 -0.53 8.45
N VAL A 145 2.02 0.68 8.48
CA VAL A 145 2.28 1.72 7.47
C VAL A 145 3.75 2.16 7.49
N THR A 146 4.35 2.27 8.68
CA THR A 146 5.77 2.62 8.81
C THR A 146 6.65 1.55 8.16
N GLU A 147 6.40 0.25 8.44
CA GLU A 147 7.17 -0.83 7.85
C GLU A 147 6.93 -0.97 6.35
N PHE A 148 5.71 -0.74 5.87
CA PHE A 148 5.42 -0.70 4.45
C PHE A 148 6.23 0.39 3.72
N ASN A 149 6.35 1.57 4.31
CA ASN A 149 7.14 2.66 3.73
C ASN A 149 8.65 2.36 3.73
N ASN A 150 9.12 1.44 4.58
CA ASN A 150 10.51 1.00 4.66
C ASN A 150 10.85 -0.16 3.69
N LEU A 151 9.85 -0.80 3.04
CA LEU A 151 10.08 -1.88 2.06
C LEU A 151 10.96 -1.40 0.84
#